data_63cc3ed59708fed174616a8282ca7d6a
#
_entry.id   63cc3ed59708fed174616a8282ca7d6a
#
_cell.length_a   1.000
_cell.length_b   1.000
_cell.length_c   1.000
_cell.angle_alpha   90.00
_cell.angle_beta   90.00
_cell.angle_gamma   90.00
#
_symmetry.space_group_name_H-M   'P 1'
#
loop_
_entity.id
_entity.type
_entity.pdbx_description
1 polymer ?
#
loop_
_entity_poly.entity_id
_entity_poly.type
_entity_poly.pdbx_seq_one_letter_code
_entity_poly.pdbx_strand_id
1 'polypeptide(L)'
;MNDETSKLIAKVERFARQEQLFAPAEPGRALHLCAAVSGGADSMALLRVLLELRETFGYPFTACHVNHGLRGETADRDEAFVRAECARLGVPLTVFRPADVGMAVPPHAGEDWARRLRYACFAQLLAGGIDCIATAHTATDQAETLLFRLARGTGLHGAGGIRPRRPGYCRPLLGLTRAETEALCAAFEQGWVTDETNESDAYARNRLRHGAVPALRSVNAAAEENLARFCERAARADAYFARQAEQLLFIARLDAAQAARKAPEAKAAWRLKPLQGADPLILEAALHSLVAPVRDAEEKYIRLLAELVEQGSGAVQLTDTVRFCAGSGMLWQEKSRPEAAAAPAFSLPFAPADGAEFALPGGQTLKTRLFVSGFREKTQGVHKKDLKNRADYARITLLYSALTLRTRQPGDRFRPAGRGLSKPLRKWMNEAGIPAGIREGLPLLAAGSEILWVCGEGFAEGLAPDEETAQILQLELENGGTTHEHE
;
A
#
# COMPACT_ATOMS: atom_id res chain seq x y z
N MET A 1 -22.04 -34.66 -22.72
CA MET A 1 -21.95 -33.19 -22.53
C MET A 1 -23.01 -32.57 -23.45
N ASN A 2 -23.87 -31.68 -22.95
CA ASN A 2 -24.88 -31.01 -23.77
C ASN A 2 -24.24 -29.87 -24.60
N ASP A 3 -24.97 -29.33 -25.61
CA ASP A 3 -24.49 -28.28 -26.52
C ASP A 3 -24.08 -26.98 -25.80
N GLU A 4 -24.78 -26.63 -24.73
CA GLU A 4 -24.52 -25.43 -23.93
C GLU A 4 -23.20 -25.56 -23.14
N THR A 5 -22.98 -26.69 -22.50
CA THR A 5 -21.72 -27.01 -21.80
C THR A 5 -20.53 -26.93 -22.73
N SER A 6 -20.66 -27.52 -23.93
CA SER A 6 -19.61 -27.46 -24.94
C SER A 6 -19.28 -26.05 -25.38
N LYS A 7 -20.29 -25.16 -25.50
CA LYS A 7 -20.09 -23.76 -25.82
C LYS A 7 -19.35 -23.00 -24.70
N LEU A 8 -19.68 -23.29 -23.44
CA LEU A 8 -19.00 -22.65 -22.29
C LEU A 8 -17.53 -23.10 -22.20
N ILE A 9 -17.23 -24.38 -22.36
CA ILE A 9 -15.86 -24.89 -22.41
C ILE A 9 -15.08 -24.27 -23.57
N ALA A 10 -15.66 -24.20 -24.77
CA ALA A 10 -15.05 -23.56 -25.93
C ALA A 10 -14.82 -22.04 -25.71
N LYS A 11 -15.70 -21.36 -24.93
CA LYS A 11 -15.53 -19.95 -24.51
C LYS A 11 -14.28 -19.81 -23.66
N VAL A 12 -14.07 -20.69 -22.66
CA VAL A 12 -12.88 -20.70 -21.80
C VAL A 12 -11.63 -21.06 -22.60
N GLU A 13 -11.68 -22.06 -23.46
CA GLU A 13 -10.54 -22.47 -24.31
C GLU A 13 -10.07 -21.30 -25.20
N ARG A 14 -11.00 -20.64 -25.86
CA ARG A 14 -10.71 -19.46 -26.70
C ARG A 14 -10.06 -18.35 -25.90
N PHE A 15 -10.61 -18.03 -24.73
CA PHE A 15 -10.06 -17.05 -23.82
C PHE A 15 -8.65 -17.43 -23.35
N ALA A 16 -8.44 -18.71 -22.96
CA ALA A 16 -7.14 -19.19 -22.54
C ALA A 16 -6.07 -19.09 -23.63
N ARG A 17 -6.45 -19.34 -24.90
CA ARG A 17 -5.55 -19.18 -26.07
C ARG A 17 -5.25 -17.70 -26.34
N GLN A 18 -6.26 -16.83 -26.32
CA GLN A 18 -6.09 -15.38 -26.55
C GLN A 18 -5.17 -14.73 -25.51
N GLU A 19 -5.36 -15.07 -24.24
CA GLU A 19 -4.59 -14.52 -23.11
C GLU A 19 -3.33 -15.33 -22.77
N GLN A 20 -3.03 -16.40 -23.55
CA GLN A 20 -1.89 -17.30 -23.36
C GLN A 20 -1.78 -17.82 -21.93
N LEU A 21 -2.93 -18.16 -21.30
CA LEU A 21 -2.99 -18.48 -19.88
C LEU A 21 -2.12 -19.68 -19.49
N PHE A 22 -2.01 -20.66 -20.37
CA PHE A 22 -1.29 -21.89 -20.15
C PHE A 22 0.01 -21.99 -20.98
N ALA A 23 0.52 -20.84 -21.44
CA ALA A 23 1.81 -20.83 -22.11
C ALA A 23 2.93 -21.15 -21.10
N PRO A 24 3.80 -22.14 -21.38
CA PRO A 24 4.92 -22.49 -20.53
C PRO A 24 5.92 -21.33 -20.42
N ALA A 25 6.64 -21.24 -19.29
CA ALA A 25 7.67 -20.24 -19.09
C ALA A 25 8.90 -20.50 -19.99
N GLU A 26 9.17 -21.79 -20.26
CA GLU A 26 10.32 -22.24 -21.08
C GLU A 26 9.81 -23.12 -22.24
N PRO A 27 10.34 -22.92 -23.45
CA PRO A 27 10.01 -23.77 -24.59
C PRO A 27 10.35 -25.26 -24.31
N GLY A 28 9.39 -26.15 -24.58
CA GLY A 28 9.58 -27.60 -24.43
C GLY A 28 9.31 -28.16 -23.03
N ARG A 29 9.06 -27.33 -22.02
CA ARG A 29 8.63 -27.78 -20.69
C ARG A 29 7.11 -27.62 -20.55
N ALA A 30 6.42 -28.67 -20.11
CA ALA A 30 4.99 -28.56 -19.79
C ALA A 30 4.75 -27.65 -18.57
N LEU A 31 3.73 -26.78 -18.66
CA LEU A 31 3.34 -25.91 -17.54
C LEU A 31 2.71 -26.75 -16.42
N HIS A 32 3.29 -26.79 -15.24
CA HIS A 32 2.68 -27.46 -14.08
C HIS A 32 1.63 -26.53 -13.43
N LEU A 33 0.35 -26.88 -13.62
CA LEU A 33 -0.79 -26.06 -13.19
C LEU A 33 -1.36 -26.57 -11.86
N CYS A 34 -1.71 -25.64 -10.94
CA CYS A 34 -2.42 -25.96 -9.71
C CYS A 34 -3.72 -25.16 -9.62
N ALA A 35 -4.87 -25.82 -9.45
CA ALA A 35 -6.14 -25.16 -9.20
C ALA A 35 -6.29 -24.80 -7.72
N ALA A 36 -6.60 -23.54 -7.42
CA ALA A 36 -7.00 -23.12 -6.07
C ALA A 36 -8.49 -23.39 -5.86
N VAL A 37 -8.82 -24.39 -5.03
CA VAL A 37 -10.17 -24.88 -4.82
C VAL A 37 -10.64 -24.56 -3.41
N SER A 38 -11.68 -23.72 -3.28
CA SER A 38 -12.30 -23.38 -1.99
C SER A 38 -13.50 -24.25 -1.63
N GLY A 39 -14.06 -25.01 -2.58
CA GLY A 39 -15.28 -25.77 -2.45
C GLY A 39 -16.52 -25.05 -3.00
N GLY A 40 -16.49 -23.73 -3.17
CA GLY A 40 -17.61 -22.95 -3.75
C GLY A 40 -17.75 -23.16 -5.26
N ALA A 41 -18.94 -22.84 -5.82
CA ALA A 41 -19.33 -23.09 -7.20
C ALA A 41 -18.27 -22.70 -8.24
N ASP A 42 -17.76 -21.46 -8.18
CA ASP A 42 -16.76 -20.98 -9.14
C ASP A 42 -15.47 -21.81 -9.09
N SER A 43 -15.02 -22.23 -7.89
CA SER A 43 -13.81 -23.04 -7.74
C SER A 43 -13.99 -24.49 -8.17
N MET A 44 -15.19 -25.04 -8.00
CA MET A 44 -15.53 -26.38 -8.48
C MET A 44 -15.70 -26.37 -10.00
N ALA A 45 -16.30 -25.33 -10.58
CA ALA A 45 -16.35 -25.13 -12.03
C ALA A 45 -14.93 -25.01 -12.61
N LEU A 46 -14.02 -24.26 -11.95
CA LEU A 46 -12.61 -24.18 -12.36
C LEU A 46 -11.97 -25.56 -12.41
N LEU A 47 -12.14 -26.36 -11.35
CA LEU A 47 -11.58 -27.73 -11.27
C LEU A 47 -12.04 -28.57 -12.45
N ARG A 48 -13.35 -28.57 -12.78
CA ARG A 48 -13.92 -29.31 -13.90
C ARG A 48 -13.42 -28.82 -15.25
N VAL A 49 -13.45 -27.51 -15.49
CA VAL A 49 -12.99 -26.92 -16.75
C VAL A 49 -11.50 -27.23 -17.00
N LEU A 50 -10.67 -27.16 -15.97
CA LEU A 50 -9.24 -27.49 -16.12
C LEU A 50 -9.01 -28.95 -16.41
N LEU A 51 -9.83 -29.87 -15.89
CA LEU A 51 -9.78 -31.30 -16.25
C LEU A 51 -10.14 -31.52 -17.72
N GLU A 52 -11.21 -30.90 -18.23
CA GLU A 52 -11.62 -30.99 -19.62
C GLU A 52 -10.56 -30.44 -20.60
N LEU A 53 -9.89 -29.35 -20.20
CA LEU A 53 -8.87 -28.68 -21.04
C LEU A 53 -7.47 -29.28 -20.91
N ARG A 54 -7.25 -30.21 -19.97
CA ARG A 54 -5.93 -30.75 -19.67
C ARG A 54 -5.26 -31.37 -20.89
N GLU A 55 -5.99 -32.18 -21.66
CA GLU A 55 -5.44 -32.84 -22.86
C GLU A 55 -5.19 -31.84 -23.99
N THR A 56 -6.07 -30.86 -24.16
CA THR A 56 -5.96 -29.83 -25.20
C THR A 56 -4.72 -28.97 -25.06
N PHE A 57 -4.31 -28.67 -23.81
CA PHE A 57 -3.15 -27.81 -23.51
C PHE A 57 -1.93 -28.59 -22.99
N GLY A 58 -2.05 -29.85 -22.67
CA GLY A 58 -0.93 -30.73 -22.31
C GLY A 58 -0.25 -30.39 -20.97
N TYR A 59 -0.99 -29.92 -19.96
CA TYR A 59 -0.39 -29.56 -18.67
C TYR A 59 -0.59 -30.67 -17.60
N PRO A 60 0.45 -30.96 -16.77
CA PRO A 60 0.28 -31.61 -15.49
C PRO A 60 -0.60 -30.76 -14.57
N PHE A 61 -1.50 -31.44 -13.85
CA PHE A 61 -2.54 -30.74 -13.10
C PHE A 61 -2.68 -31.26 -11.67
N THR A 62 -2.70 -30.34 -10.70
CA THR A 62 -2.94 -30.60 -9.28
C THR A 62 -3.96 -29.61 -8.74
N ALA A 63 -4.44 -29.82 -7.51
CA ALA A 63 -5.30 -28.88 -6.81
C ALA A 63 -4.69 -28.50 -5.45
N CYS A 64 -5.05 -27.33 -4.94
CA CYS A 64 -4.78 -26.94 -3.58
C CYS A 64 -6.02 -26.35 -2.90
N HIS A 65 -6.16 -26.66 -1.61
CA HIS A 65 -7.17 -26.09 -0.73
C HIS A 65 -6.49 -25.43 0.46
N VAL A 66 -7.01 -24.27 0.92
CA VAL A 66 -6.50 -23.56 2.11
C VAL A 66 -7.60 -23.51 3.15
N ASN A 67 -7.49 -24.34 4.19
CA ASN A 67 -8.32 -24.27 5.36
C ASN A 67 -7.76 -23.24 6.34
N HIS A 68 -8.38 -22.06 6.41
CA HIS A 68 -7.92 -20.97 7.28
C HIS A 68 -8.37 -21.11 8.74
N GLY A 69 -9.21 -22.11 9.07
CA GLY A 69 -9.63 -22.39 10.45
C GLY A 69 -10.54 -21.35 11.11
N LEU A 70 -10.96 -20.30 10.37
CA LEU A 70 -11.73 -19.18 10.96
C LEU A 70 -13.16 -19.55 11.29
N ARG A 71 -13.70 -20.63 10.70
CA ARG A 71 -15.09 -21.05 10.81
C ARG A 71 -15.27 -22.41 11.52
N GLY A 72 -14.21 -22.87 12.22
CA GLY A 72 -14.26 -24.13 12.96
C GLY A 72 -14.75 -25.31 12.10
N GLU A 73 -15.75 -26.04 12.58
CA GLU A 73 -16.32 -27.25 11.94
C GLU A 73 -16.79 -27.03 10.49
N THR A 74 -17.26 -25.82 10.16
CA THR A 74 -17.68 -25.51 8.78
C THR A 74 -16.48 -25.52 7.82
N ALA A 75 -15.30 -25.00 8.26
CA ALA A 75 -14.10 -25.04 7.45
C ALA A 75 -13.57 -26.47 7.27
N ASP A 76 -13.72 -27.33 8.28
CA ASP A 76 -13.32 -28.74 8.20
C ASP A 76 -14.29 -29.53 7.32
N ARG A 77 -15.58 -29.24 7.34
CA ARG A 77 -16.58 -29.78 6.41
C ARG A 77 -16.23 -29.42 4.95
N ASP A 78 -15.90 -28.17 4.70
CA ASP A 78 -15.56 -27.68 3.36
C ASP A 78 -14.25 -28.35 2.85
N GLU A 79 -13.24 -28.54 3.72
CA GLU A 79 -12.04 -29.31 3.43
C GLU A 79 -12.37 -30.78 3.09
N ALA A 80 -13.20 -31.42 3.90
CA ALA A 80 -13.62 -32.83 3.66
C ALA A 80 -14.32 -33.00 2.31
N PHE A 81 -15.19 -32.05 1.96
CA PHE A 81 -15.88 -32.02 0.67
C PHE A 81 -14.86 -31.90 -0.49
N VAL A 82 -13.92 -30.94 -0.43
CA VAL A 82 -12.91 -30.76 -1.48
C VAL A 82 -12.02 -31.99 -1.62
N ARG A 83 -11.64 -32.65 -0.50
CA ARG A 83 -10.87 -33.90 -0.52
C ARG A 83 -11.62 -35.02 -1.24
N ALA A 84 -12.92 -35.21 -0.90
CA ALA A 84 -13.75 -36.22 -1.52
C ALA A 84 -13.88 -35.99 -3.04
N GLU A 85 -14.14 -34.76 -3.47
CA GLU A 85 -14.30 -34.40 -4.87
C GLU A 85 -12.98 -34.54 -5.66
N CYS A 86 -11.86 -34.10 -5.14
CA CYS A 86 -10.58 -34.27 -5.79
C CYS A 86 -10.22 -35.77 -5.92
N ALA A 87 -10.50 -36.57 -4.89
CA ALA A 87 -10.30 -38.02 -4.94
C ALA A 87 -11.21 -38.70 -6.02
N ARG A 88 -12.49 -38.31 -6.07
CA ARG A 88 -13.45 -38.80 -7.08
C ARG A 88 -13.00 -38.48 -8.51
N LEU A 89 -12.40 -37.31 -8.70
CA LEU A 89 -11.92 -36.83 -10.00
C LEU A 89 -10.50 -37.27 -10.34
N GLY A 90 -9.81 -37.97 -9.44
CA GLY A 90 -8.43 -38.43 -9.64
C GLY A 90 -7.41 -37.25 -9.69
N VAL A 91 -7.70 -36.14 -9.02
CA VAL A 91 -6.84 -34.95 -8.97
C VAL A 91 -6.02 -34.95 -7.67
N PRO A 92 -4.68 -34.94 -7.73
CA PRO A 92 -3.85 -34.80 -6.54
C PRO A 92 -4.13 -33.49 -5.84
N LEU A 93 -4.39 -33.53 -4.52
CA LEU A 93 -4.74 -32.37 -3.70
C LEU A 93 -3.71 -32.12 -2.61
N THR A 94 -3.24 -30.89 -2.51
CA THR A 94 -2.49 -30.39 -1.36
C THR A 94 -3.42 -29.51 -0.51
N VAL A 95 -3.52 -29.81 0.78
CA VAL A 95 -4.28 -28.98 1.72
C VAL A 95 -3.33 -28.26 2.64
N PHE A 96 -3.56 -26.96 2.82
CA PHE A 96 -2.80 -26.09 3.70
C PHE A 96 -3.65 -25.61 4.87
N ARG A 97 -2.98 -25.50 6.02
CA ARG A 97 -3.47 -24.85 7.25
C ARG A 97 -2.49 -23.76 7.68
N PRO A 98 -2.86 -22.85 8.56
CA PRO A 98 -1.98 -21.75 8.99
C PRO A 98 -0.58 -22.19 9.46
N ALA A 99 -0.52 -23.32 10.18
CA ALA A 99 0.73 -23.88 10.69
C ALA A 99 1.71 -24.31 9.58
N ASP A 100 1.22 -24.75 8.42
CA ASP A 100 2.05 -25.24 7.32
C ASP A 100 2.92 -24.14 6.69
N VAL A 101 2.52 -22.87 6.87
CA VAL A 101 3.25 -21.69 6.41
C VAL A 101 3.74 -20.80 7.56
N GLY A 102 3.78 -21.33 8.78
CA GLY A 102 4.29 -20.63 9.97
C GLY A 102 3.43 -19.43 10.39
N MET A 103 2.14 -19.38 10.03
CA MET A 103 1.24 -18.30 10.39
C MET A 103 0.36 -18.68 11.59
N ALA A 104 0.36 -17.86 12.65
CA ALA A 104 -0.60 -17.97 13.74
C ALA A 104 -1.92 -17.29 13.38
N VAL A 105 -3.05 -17.84 13.85
CA VAL A 105 -4.38 -17.23 13.71
C VAL A 105 -4.54 -16.15 14.79
N PRO A 106 -4.62 -14.86 14.44
CA PRO A 106 -4.82 -13.81 15.44
C PRO A 106 -6.27 -13.79 15.97
N PRO A 107 -6.51 -13.26 17.19
CA PRO A 107 -7.85 -13.24 17.81
C PRO A 107 -8.96 -12.59 16.98
N HIS A 108 -8.59 -11.67 16.07
CA HIS A 108 -9.52 -10.94 15.19
C HIS A 108 -9.15 -11.14 13.71
N ALA A 109 -8.84 -12.39 13.35
CA ALA A 109 -8.54 -12.73 11.96
C ALA A 109 -9.79 -12.50 11.09
N GLY A 110 -9.62 -11.68 10.06
CA GLY A 110 -10.66 -11.38 9.06
C GLY A 110 -10.22 -11.75 7.65
N GLU A 111 -10.96 -11.27 6.65
CA GLU A 111 -10.73 -11.57 5.23
C GLU A 111 -9.30 -11.22 4.76
N ASP A 112 -8.75 -10.09 5.22
CA ASP A 112 -7.39 -9.67 4.88
C ASP A 112 -6.33 -10.65 5.38
N TRP A 113 -6.53 -11.22 6.57
CA TRP A 113 -5.64 -12.24 7.10
C TRP A 113 -5.78 -13.55 6.32
N ALA A 114 -7.01 -14.01 6.05
CA ALA A 114 -7.27 -15.20 5.24
C ALA A 114 -6.68 -15.06 3.81
N ARG A 115 -6.77 -13.87 3.24
CA ARG A 115 -6.13 -13.55 1.97
C ARG A 115 -4.59 -13.65 2.04
N ARG A 116 -3.96 -13.10 3.09
CA ARG A 116 -2.49 -13.22 3.29
C ARG A 116 -2.06 -14.66 3.45
N LEU A 117 -2.78 -15.45 4.25
CA LEU A 117 -2.54 -16.88 4.40
C LEU A 117 -2.59 -17.60 3.04
N ARG A 118 -3.64 -17.38 2.27
CA ARG A 118 -3.81 -17.99 0.93
C ARG A 118 -2.62 -17.70 0.03
N TYR A 119 -2.15 -16.44 -0.02
CA TYR A 119 -1.00 -16.10 -0.85
C TYR A 119 0.32 -16.64 -0.31
N ALA A 120 0.49 -16.83 1.00
CA ALA A 120 1.64 -17.51 1.58
C ALA A 120 1.69 -19.01 1.15
N CYS A 121 0.53 -19.69 1.20
CA CYS A 121 0.42 -21.06 0.71
C CYS A 121 0.73 -21.17 -0.79
N PHE A 122 0.22 -20.24 -1.58
CA PHE A 122 0.51 -20.18 -3.02
C PHE A 122 1.99 -19.93 -3.31
N ALA A 123 2.64 -19.05 -2.55
CA ALA A 123 4.08 -18.81 -2.69
C ALA A 123 4.90 -20.07 -2.39
N GLN A 124 4.50 -20.88 -1.40
CA GLN A 124 5.15 -22.15 -1.10
C GLN A 124 4.99 -23.16 -2.24
N LEU A 125 3.80 -23.25 -2.86
CA LEU A 125 3.57 -24.11 -4.04
C LEU A 125 4.44 -23.68 -5.23
N LEU A 126 4.50 -22.38 -5.51
CA LEU A 126 5.34 -21.86 -6.60
C LEU A 126 6.82 -22.12 -6.35
N ALA A 127 7.31 -21.98 -5.11
CA ALA A 127 8.67 -22.33 -4.73
C ALA A 127 8.93 -23.85 -4.83
N GLY A 128 7.87 -24.68 -4.66
CA GLY A 128 7.90 -26.13 -4.75
C GLY A 128 7.81 -26.72 -6.18
N GLY A 129 7.83 -25.86 -7.21
CA GLY A 129 7.86 -26.32 -8.62
C GLY A 129 6.51 -26.28 -9.35
N ILE A 130 5.46 -25.69 -8.75
CA ILE A 130 4.25 -25.31 -9.49
C ILE A 130 4.56 -24.03 -10.29
N ASP A 131 4.26 -24.05 -11.59
CA ASP A 131 4.54 -22.90 -12.46
C ASP A 131 3.42 -21.86 -12.43
N CYS A 132 2.16 -22.29 -12.22
CA CYS A 132 1.00 -21.42 -12.27
C CYS A 132 -0.13 -21.89 -11.35
N ILE A 133 -0.65 -20.98 -10.56
CA ILE A 133 -1.87 -21.15 -9.74
C ILE A 133 -3.06 -20.59 -10.51
N ALA A 134 -4.03 -21.45 -10.84
CA ALA A 134 -5.30 -21.05 -11.43
C ALA A 134 -6.30 -20.66 -10.32
N THR A 135 -6.89 -19.48 -10.43
CA THR A 135 -7.90 -18.99 -9.49
C THR A 135 -9.24 -18.74 -10.18
N ALA A 136 -10.34 -18.98 -9.48
CA ALA A 136 -11.70 -19.01 -10.01
C ALA A 136 -12.39 -17.64 -10.10
N HIS A 137 -11.65 -16.58 -10.47
CA HIS A 137 -12.25 -15.27 -10.70
C HIS A 137 -13.09 -15.28 -11.98
N THR A 138 -14.25 -14.65 -11.93
CA THR A 138 -15.26 -14.62 -12.99
C THR A 138 -15.46 -13.21 -13.57
N ALA A 139 -16.28 -13.08 -14.61
CA ALA A 139 -16.73 -11.79 -15.16
C ALA A 139 -17.55 -11.00 -14.11
N THR A 140 -18.26 -11.69 -13.22
CA THR A 140 -18.94 -11.06 -12.08
C THR A 140 -17.96 -10.39 -11.15
N ASP A 141 -16.84 -11.06 -10.78
CA ASP A 141 -15.77 -10.45 -9.97
C ASP A 141 -15.10 -9.27 -10.69
N GLN A 142 -15.01 -9.33 -12.02
CA GLN A 142 -14.49 -8.26 -12.84
C GLN A 142 -15.39 -7.02 -12.75
N ALA A 143 -16.71 -7.22 -12.87
CA ALA A 143 -17.71 -6.15 -12.73
C ALA A 143 -17.68 -5.51 -11.33
N GLU A 144 -17.69 -6.34 -10.27
CA GLU A 144 -17.56 -5.88 -8.89
C GLU A 144 -16.28 -5.06 -8.67
N THR A 145 -15.16 -5.54 -9.20
CA THR A 145 -13.85 -4.88 -9.06
C THR A 145 -13.82 -3.54 -9.80
N LEU A 146 -14.37 -3.48 -11.00
CA LEU A 146 -14.45 -2.24 -11.78
C LEU A 146 -15.31 -1.21 -11.04
N LEU A 147 -16.53 -1.57 -10.64
CA LEU A 147 -17.43 -0.69 -9.92
C LEU A 147 -16.84 -0.17 -8.62
N PHE A 148 -16.18 -1.04 -7.86
CA PHE A 148 -15.49 -0.66 -6.63
C PHE A 148 -14.39 0.36 -6.87
N ARG A 149 -13.58 0.16 -7.92
CA ARG A 149 -12.49 1.09 -8.28
C ARG A 149 -13.01 2.41 -8.81
N LEU A 150 -14.07 2.39 -9.65
CA LEU A 150 -14.73 3.60 -10.16
C LEU A 150 -15.29 4.44 -9.00
N ALA A 151 -15.94 3.82 -8.03
CA ALA A 151 -16.48 4.51 -6.84
C ALA A 151 -15.39 5.17 -5.97
N ARG A 152 -14.14 4.71 -6.05
CA ARG A 152 -12.99 5.27 -5.31
C ARG A 152 -12.15 6.25 -6.11
N GLY A 153 -12.49 6.47 -7.37
CA GLY A 153 -11.65 7.17 -8.34
C GLY A 153 -10.54 6.25 -8.88
N THR A 154 -10.56 6.01 -10.16
CA THR A 154 -9.54 5.19 -10.82
C THR A 154 -9.25 5.70 -12.21
N GLY A 155 -7.97 5.71 -12.59
CA GLY A 155 -7.53 5.91 -13.96
C GLY A 155 -7.61 4.62 -14.79
N LEU A 156 -7.07 4.70 -16.01
CA LEU A 156 -7.11 3.62 -17.00
C LEU A 156 -6.48 2.32 -16.49
N HIS A 157 -5.36 2.43 -15.74
CA HIS A 157 -4.67 1.29 -15.13
C HIS A 157 -5.60 0.48 -14.21
N GLY A 158 -6.30 1.16 -13.30
CA GLY A 158 -7.22 0.48 -12.40
C GLY A 158 -8.50 0.01 -13.09
N ALA A 159 -8.99 0.71 -14.11
CA ALA A 159 -10.14 0.30 -14.93
C ALA A 159 -9.89 -1.01 -15.70
N GLY A 160 -8.63 -1.39 -15.94
CA GLY A 160 -8.26 -2.70 -16.48
C GLY A 160 -8.64 -3.89 -15.59
N GLY A 161 -9.16 -3.66 -14.39
CA GLY A 161 -9.74 -4.69 -13.53
C GLY A 161 -8.75 -5.78 -13.08
N ILE A 162 -9.24 -7.00 -13.03
CA ILE A 162 -8.48 -8.21 -12.70
C ILE A 162 -7.75 -8.67 -13.97
N ARG A 163 -6.44 -8.82 -13.91
CA ARG A 163 -5.64 -9.28 -15.07
C ARG A 163 -5.84 -10.78 -15.28
N PRO A 164 -6.04 -11.25 -16.54
CA PRO A 164 -6.19 -12.68 -16.86
C PRO A 164 -4.97 -13.53 -16.40
N ARG A 165 -3.78 -12.96 -16.57
CA ARG A 165 -2.52 -13.59 -16.19
C ARG A 165 -1.60 -12.58 -15.47
N ARG A 166 -0.83 -13.08 -14.51
CA ARG A 166 0.32 -12.42 -13.90
C ARG A 166 1.38 -13.49 -13.55
N PRO A 167 2.63 -13.12 -13.27
CA PRO A 167 3.65 -14.10 -12.89
C PRO A 167 3.15 -15.07 -11.81
N GLY A 168 3.18 -16.39 -12.10
CA GLY A 168 2.72 -17.45 -11.20
C GLY A 168 1.19 -17.62 -11.08
N TYR A 169 0.36 -16.86 -11.81
CA TYR A 169 -1.11 -16.94 -11.65
C TYR A 169 -1.87 -16.78 -12.96
N CYS A 170 -2.98 -17.53 -13.12
CA CYS A 170 -3.94 -17.35 -14.21
C CYS A 170 -5.40 -17.40 -13.72
N ARG A 171 -6.33 -16.94 -14.55
CA ARG A 171 -7.76 -16.85 -14.24
C ARG A 171 -8.60 -17.30 -15.42
N PRO A 172 -8.72 -18.61 -15.61
CA PRO A 172 -9.37 -19.19 -16.79
C PRO A 172 -10.85 -18.83 -16.93
N LEU A 173 -11.56 -18.63 -15.78
CA LEU A 173 -12.99 -18.35 -15.77
C LEU A 173 -13.33 -16.85 -15.86
N LEU A 174 -12.34 -15.98 -16.06
CA LEU A 174 -12.57 -14.51 -16.06
C LEU A 174 -13.52 -14.04 -17.17
N GLY A 175 -13.71 -14.83 -18.22
CA GLY A 175 -14.68 -14.61 -19.28
C GLY A 175 -16.09 -15.16 -19.02
N LEU A 176 -16.29 -15.91 -17.93
CA LEU A 176 -17.59 -16.46 -17.54
C LEU A 176 -18.23 -15.67 -16.41
N THR A 177 -19.55 -15.55 -16.43
CA THR A 177 -20.33 -15.07 -15.30
C THR A 177 -20.47 -16.16 -14.22
N ARG A 178 -20.86 -15.77 -13.00
CA ARG A 178 -21.17 -16.72 -11.94
C ARG A 178 -22.32 -17.65 -12.32
N ALA A 179 -23.34 -17.17 -13.00
CA ALA A 179 -24.45 -17.98 -13.50
C ALA A 179 -23.95 -19.06 -14.49
N GLU A 180 -23.00 -18.73 -15.36
CA GLU A 180 -22.38 -19.69 -16.27
C GLU A 180 -21.52 -20.74 -15.54
N THR A 181 -20.82 -20.36 -14.44
CA THR A 181 -20.04 -21.33 -13.62
C THR A 181 -20.97 -22.28 -12.88
N GLU A 182 -22.09 -21.80 -12.33
CA GLU A 182 -23.12 -22.65 -11.71
C GLU A 182 -23.77 -23.58 -12.73
N ALA A 183 -24.06 -23.11 -13.95
CA ALA A 183 -24.56 -23.95 -15.05
C ALA A 183 -23.57 -25.05 -15.44
N LEU A 184 -22.26 -24.76 -15.47
CA LEU A 184 -21.22 -25.77 -15.69
C LEU A 184 -21.22 -26.82 -14.57
N CYS A 185 -21.29 -26.40 -13.30
CA CYS A 185 -21.38 -27.34 -12.19
C CYS A 185 -22.59 -28.27 -12.34
N ALA A 186 -23.77 -27.70 -12.62
CA ALA A 186 -24.99 -28.47 -12.84
C ALA A 186 -24.87 -29.48 -14.00
N ALA A 187 -24.26 -29.06 -15.12
CA ALA A 187 -24.07 -29.90 -16.27
C ALA A 187 -23.08 -31.05 -16.04
N PHE A 188 -22.12 -30.88 -15.17
CA PHE A 188 -21.16 -31.91 -14.75
C PHE A 188 -21.63 -32.72 -13.54
N GLU A 189 -22.83 -32.48 -13.03
CA GLU A 189 -23.33 -33.04 -11.76
C GLU A 189 -22.32 -32.82 -10.63
N GLN A 190 -21.67 -31.65 -10.68
CA GLN A 190 -20.64 -31.23 -9.73
C GLN A 190 -21.26 -30.48 -8.57
N GLY A 191 -21.26 -31.10 -7.39
CA GLY A 191 -21.66 -30.42 -6.15
C GLY A 191 -20.71 -29.33 -5.75
N TRP A 192 -21.20 -28.41 -4.93
CA TRP A 192 -20.40 -27.35 -4.27
C TRP A 192 -20.94 -27.01 -2.90
N VAL A 193 -20.13 -26.36 -2.06
CA VAL A 193 -20.54 -25.82 -0.76
C VAL A 193 -20.86 -24.34 -0.88
N THR A 194 -21.91 -23.91 -0.20
CA THR A 194 -22.31 -22.49 -0.12
C THR A 194 -21.72 -21.88 1.14
N ASP A 195 -21.00 -20.78 0.99
CA ASP A 195 -20.44 -20.01 2.10
C ASP A 195 -21.47 -19.02 2.60
N GLU A 196 -22.00 -19.23 3.81
CA GLU A 196 -23.03 -18.38 4.45
C GLU A 196 -22.54 -16.95 4.69
N THR A 197 -21.21 -16.71 4.76
CA THR A 197 -20.66 -15.36 4.93
C THR A 197 -20.82 -14.47 3.69
N ASN A 198 -21.11 -15.04 2.53
CA ASN A 198 -21.38 -14.30 1.30
C ASN A 198 -22.68 -13.48 1.33
N GLU A 199 -23.58 -13.76 2.28
CA GLU A 199 -24.87 -13.05 2.42
C GLU A 199 -24.76 -11.73 3.19
N SER A 200 -23.65 -11.47 3.87
CA SER A 200 -23.47 -10.27 4.70
C SER A 200 -23.10 -9.04 3.88
N ASP A 201 -23.90 -7.98 3.94
CA ASP A 201 -23.62 -6.67 3.34
C ASP A 201 -22.60 -5.80 4.12
N ALA A 202 -21.96 -6.36 5.14
CA ALA A 202 -20.90 -5.67 5.90
C ALA A 202 -19.74 -5.23 5.00
N TYR A 203 -19.45 -5.99 3.96
CA TYR A 203 -18.36 -5.72 3.03
C TYR A 203 -18.84 -4.95 1.80
N ALA A 204 -18.06 -3.94 1.38
CA ALA A 204 -18.37 -3.11 0.22
C ALA A 204 -18.56 -3.94 -1.07
N ARG A 205 -17.84 -5.05 -1.20
CA ARG A 205 -17.94 -5.95 -2.36
C ARG A 205 -19.26 -6.70 -2.39
N ASN A 206 -19.77 -7.16 -1.25
CA ASN A 206 -21.07 -7.81 -1.15
C ASN A 206 -22.22 -6.83 -1.47
N ARG A 207 -22.11 -5.57 -1.02
CA ARG A 207 -23.08 -4.51 -1.39
C ARG A 207 -23.13 -4.27 -2.90
N LEU A 208 -21.99 -4.33 -3.61
CA LEU A 208 -21.98 -4.23 -5.07
C LEU A 208 -22.62 -5.46 -5.72
N ARG A 209 -22.31 -6.65 -5.21
CA ARG A 209 -22.86 -7.93 -5.68
C ARG A 209 -24.38 -8.00 -5.53
N HIS A 210 -24.92 -7.58 -4.39
CA HIS A 210 -26.34 -7.69 -4.09
C HIS A 210 -27.16 -6.49 -4.56
N GLY A 211 -26.53 -5.32 -4.79
CA GLY A 211 -27.19 -4.09 -5.19
C GLY A 211 -26.87 -3.65 -6.61
N ALA A 212 -25.66 -3.19 -6.86
CA ALA A 212 -25.30 -2.54 -8.13
C ALA A 212 -25.28 -3.49 -9.33
N VAL A 213 -24.74 -4.69 -9.19
CA VAL A 213 -24.67 -5.67 -10.30
C VAL A 213 -26.08 -6.13 -10.73
N PRO A 214 -27.02 -6.51 -9.84
CA PRO A 214 -28.39 -6.81 -10.23
C PRO A 214 -29.12 -5.62 -10.88
N ALA A 215 -28.90 -4.40 -10.37
CA ALA A 215 -29.48 -3.20 -10.98
C ALA A 215 -29.00 -3.00 -12.43
N LEU A 216 -27.71 -3.22 -12.69
CA LEU A 216 -27.17 -3.15 -14.06
C LEU A 216 -27.72 -4.27 -14.96
N ARG A 217 -27.90 -5.49 -14.43
CA ARG A 217 -28.56 -6.59 -15.17
C ARG A 217 -30.00 -6.27 -15.54
N SER A 218 -30.74 -5.53 -14.72
CA SER A 218 -32.10 -5.11 -15.06
C SER A 218 -32.15 -4.13 -16.24
N VAL A 219 -31.06 -3.40 -16.49
CA VAL A 219 -30.92 -2.54 -17.66
C VAL A 219 -30.47 -3.34 -18.89
N ASN A 220 -29.54 -4.27 -18.71
CA ASN A 220 -29.02 -5.13 -19.77
C ASN A 220 -28.56 -6.47 -19.20
N ALA A 221 -29.16 -7.56 -19.64
CA ALA A 221 -28.82 -8.91 -19.17
C ALA A 221 -27.33 -9.27 -19.34
N ALA A 222 -26.64 -8.70 -20.33
CA ALA A 222 -25.22 -8.88 -20.59
C ALA A 222 -24.32 -7.83 -19.89
N ALA A 223 -24.79 -7.18 -18.81
CA ALA A 223 -24.07 -6.10 -18.16
C ALA A 223 -22.68 -6.54 -17.66
N GLU A 224 -22.55 -7.72 -17.05
CA GLU A 224 -21.30 -8.23 -16.52
C GLU A 224 -20.27 -8.47 -17.63
N GLU A 225 -20.68 -9.11 -18.73
CA GLU A 225 -19.82 -9.32 -19.90
C GLU A 225 -19.42 -8.00 -20.57
N ASN A 226 -20.33 -7.01 -20.59
CA ASN A 226 -20.03 -5.69 -21.11
C ASN A 226 -18.98 -4.98 -20.24
N LEU A 227 -19.11 -5.04 -18.91
CA LEU A 227 -18.13 -4.50 -17.97
C LEU A 227 -16.79 -5.24 -18.07
N ALA A 228 -16.79 -6.57 -18.18
CA ALA A 228 -15.58 -7.36 -18.39
C ALA A 228 -14.86 -6.98 -19.69
N ARG A 229 -15.60 -6.81 -20.80
CA ARG A 229 -15.04 -6.32 -22.07
C ARG A 229 -14.50 -4.90 -21.99
N PHE A 230 -15.15 -4.04 -21.21
CA PHE A 230 -14.60 -2.71 -20.94
C PHE A 230 -13.25 -2.81 -20.20
N CYS A 231 -13.15 -3.64 -19.16
CA CYS A 231 -11.89 -3.89 -18.44
C CYS A 231 -10.80 -4.39 -19.40
N GLU A 232 -11.11 -5.31 -20.29
CA GLU A 232 -10.17 -5.83 -21.28
C GLU A 232 -9.64 -4.72 -22.20
N ARG A 233 -10.54 -3.87 -22.72
CA ARG A 233 -10.17 -2.71 -23.55
C ARG A 233 -9.31 -1.71 -22.79
N ALA A 234 -9.70 -1.38 -21.55
CA ALA A 234 -8.93 -0.51 -20.68
C ALA A 234 -7.53 -1.09 -20.40
N ALA A 235 -7.43 -2.40 -20.15
CA ALA A 235 -6.15 -3.07 -19.96
C ALA A 235 -5.24 -3.04 -21.19
N ARG A 236 -5.82 -3.19 -22.40
CA ARG A 236 -5.07 -3.07 -23.68
C ARG A 236 -4.58 -1.67 -23.91
N ALA A 237 -5.42 -0.66 -23.64
CA ALA A 237 -5.05 0.74 -23.77
C ALA A 237 -3.94 1.10 -22.77
N ASP A 238 -4.09 0.69 -21.51
CA ASP A 238 -3.06 0.85 -20.47
C ASP A 238 -1.71 0.23 -20.89
N ALA A 239 -1.73 -1.00 -21.43
CA ALA A 239 -0.52 -1.66 -21.93
C ALA A 239 0.10 -0.95 -23.14
N TYR A 240 -0.72 -0.32 -24.00
CA TYR A 240 -0.22 0.52 -25.09
C TYR A 240 0.51 1.76 -24.53
N PHE A 241 -0.13 2.50 -23.64
CA PHE A 241 0.49 3.68 -23.02
C PHE A 241 1.75 3.31 -22.21
N ALA A 242 1.73 2.18 -21.51
CA ALA A 242 2.91 1.70 -20.79
C ALA A 242 4.11 1.47 -21.71
N ARG A 243 3.90 0.87 -22.90
CA ARG A 243 5.00 0.71 -23.90
C ARG A 243 5.48 2.04 -24.44
N GLN A 244 4.58 2.99 -24.74
CA GLN A 244 4.98 4.32 -25.18
C GLN A 244 5.75 5.08 -24.09
N ALA A 245 5.31 4.95 -22.85
CA ALA A 245 5.98 5.50 -21.68
C ALA A 245 7.39 4.93 -21.48
N GLU A 246 7.55 3.62 -21.64
CA GLU A 246 8.86 2.95 -21.57
C GLU A 246 9.81 3.48 -22.67
N GLN A 247 9.32 3.63 -23.89
CA GLN A 247 10.10 4.22 -24.99
C GLN A 247 10.48 5.68 -24.70
N LEU A 248 9.56 6.49 -24.19
CA LEU A 248 9.82 7.87 -23.79
C LEU A 248 10.92 7.94 -22.72
N LEU A 249 10.80 7.13 -21.66
CA LEU A 249 11.78 7.08 -20.58
C LEU A 249 13.13 6.58 -21.07
N PHE A 250 13.18 5.62 -21.98
CA PHE A 250 14.39 5.12 -22.59
C PHE A 250 15.10 6.22 -23.40
N ILE A 251 14.37 6.93 -24.27
CA ILE A 251 14.90 8.04 -25.06
C ILE A 251 15.38 9.19 -24.17
N ALA A 252 14.63 9.49 -23.11
CA ALA A 252 14.97 10.57 -22.19
C ALA A 252 16.13 10.22 -21.25
N ARG A 253 16.43 8.96 -21.01
CA ARG A 253 17.39 8.51 -20.02
C ARG A 253 18.78 9.07 -20.25
N LEU A 254 19.44 9.49 -19.16
CA LEU A 254 20.82 9.89 -19.11
C LEU A 254 21.66 8.73 -18.57
N ASP A 255 22.86 8.55 -19.10
CA ASP A 255 23.83 7.65 -18.47
C ASP A 255 24.34 8.21 -17.13
N ALA A 256 24.93 7.33 -16.31
CA ALA A 256 25.38 7.70 -14.98
C ALA A 256 26.44 8.82 -14.97
N ALA A 257 27.33 8.87 -15.99
CA ALA A 257 28.37 9.89 -16.08
C ALA A 257 27.77 11.25 -16.43
N GLN A 258 26.82 11.29 -17.37
CA GLN A 258 26.09 12.51 -17.74
C GLN A 258 25.27 13.05 -16.57
N ALA A 259 24.56 12.17 -15.84
CA ALA A 259 23.79 12.54 -14.67
C ALA A 259 24.69 13.09 -13.56
N ALA A 260 25.77 12.40 -13.21
CA ALA A 260 26.68 12.76 -12.12
C ALA A 260 27.38 14.10 -12.30
N ARG A 261 27.58 14.56 -13.55
CA ARG A 261 28.16 15.89 -13.82
C ARG A 261 27.31 17.05 -13.34
N LYS A 262 25.98 16.87 -13.27
CA LYS A 262 25.01 17.91 -12.92
C LYS A 262 24.27 17.65 -11.60
N ALA A 263 24.13 16.38 -11.23
CA ALA A 263 23.51 15.90 -9.97
C ALA A 263 24.26 14.65 -9.49
N PRO A 264 25.36 14.80 -8.71
CA PRO A 264 26.13 13.67 -8.18
C PRO A 264 25.31 12.70 -7.34
N GLU A 265 24.24 13.19 -6.71
CA GLU A 265 23.27 12.45 -5.89
C GLU A 265 22.24 11.66 -6.71
N ALA A 266 22.20 11.81 -8.04
CA ALA A 266 21.23 11.13 -8.87
C ALA A 266 21.39 9.60 -8.87
N LYS A 267 20.33 8.88 -8.54
CA LYS A 267 20.19 7.42 -8.72
C LYS A 267 19.83 7.09 -10.16
N ALA A 268 18.94 7.88 -10.75
CA ALA A 268 18.52 7.81 -12.14
C ALA A 268 18.15 9.21 -12.62
N ALA A 269 18.37 9.51 -13.90
CA ALA A 269 18.08 10.82 -14.47
C ALA A 269 17.58 10.74 -15.91
N TRP A 270 16.76 11.71 -16.29
CA TRP A 270 16.14 11.84 -17.61
C TRP A 270 16.23 13.28 -18.09
N ARG A 271 16.46 13.48 -19.40
CA ARG A 271 16.39 14.81 -20.04
C ARG A 271 14.95 15.33 -19.98
N LEU A 272 14.77 16.58 -19.59
CA LEU A 272 13.43 17.21 -19.50
C LEU A 272 12.81 17.43 -20.89
N LYS A 273 13.59 17.84 -21.89
CA LYS A 273 13.05 18.20 -23.20
C LYS A 273 12.19 17.10 -23.85
N PRO A 274 12.59 15.80 -23.88
CA PRO A 274 11.71 14.75 -24.38
C PRO A 274 10.44 14.56 -23.54
N LEU A 275 10.53 14.72 -22.21
CA LEU A 275 9.39 14.59 -21.31
C LEU A 275 8.39 15.74 -21.49
N GLN A 276 8.88 16.98 -21.62
CA GLN A 276 8.06 18.18 -21.85
C GLN A 276 7.39 18.20 -23.24
N GLY A 277 7.97 17.54 -24.23
CA GLY A 277 7.43 17.43 -25.58
C GLY A 277 6.53 16.20 -25.79
N ALA A 278 6.32 15.38 -24.77
CA ALA A 278 5.52 14.17 -24.89
C ALA A 278 4.01 14.47 -24.84
N ASP A 279 3.20 13.57 -25.43
CA ASP A 279 1.76 13.58 -25.22
C ASP A 279 1.45 13.47 -23.73
N PRO A 280 0.48 14.25 -23.18
CA PRO A 280 0.18 14.25 -21.74
C PRO A 280 -0.15 12.88 -21.19
N LEU A 281 -0.88 12.02 -21.92
CA LEU A 281 -1.23 10.66 -21.47
C LEU A 281 0.00 9.74 -21.43
N ILE A 282 0.93 9.91 -22.37
CA ILE A 282 2.20 9.14 -22.37
C ILE A 282 3.11 9.61 -21.23
N LEU A 283 3.17 10.92 -20.98
CA LEU A 283 3.90 11.47 -19.83
C LEU A 283 3.31 10.96 -18.51
N GLU A 284 1.99 10.99 -18.35
CA GLU A 284 1.30 10.46 -17.16
C GLU A 284 1.65 8.98 -16.93
N ALA A 285 1.58 8.15 -17.97
CA ALA A 285 1.95 6.74 -17.89
C ALA A 285 3.45 6.55 -17.54
N ALA A 286 4.34 7.40 -18.06
CA ALA A 286 5.75 7.39 -17.75
C ALA A 286 5.99 7.75 -16.26
N LEU A 287 5.38 8.80 -15.78
CA LEU A 287 5.48 9.22 -14.38
C LEU A 287 4.86 8.18 -13.43
N HIS A 288 3.72 7.58 -13.81
CA HIS A 288 3.13 6.46 -13.08
C HIS A 288 4.14 5.30 -12.92
N SER A 289 4.85 4.93 -13.97
CA SER A 289 5.85 3.86 -13.91
C SER A 289 7.06 4.18 -13.02
N LEU A 290 7.38 5.45 -12.82
CA LEU A 290 8.43 5.91 -11.89
C LEU A 290 7.95 5.93 -10.43
N VAL A 291 6.67 6.17 -10.19
CA VAL A 291 6.07 6.25 -8.84
C VAL A 291 5.68 4.88 -8.32
N ALA A 292 5.07 4.02 -9.14
CA ALA A 292 4.51 2.72 -8.74
C ALA A 292 5.48 1.78 -7.99
N PRO A 293 6.78 1.70 -8.31
CA PRO A 293 7.74 0.87 -7.55
C PRO A 293 8.03 1.38 -6.14
N VAL A 294 7.69 2.65 -5.86
CA VAL A 294 8.08 3.36 -4.63
C VAL A 294 6.94 3.40 -3.62
N ARG A 295 5.72 3.58 -4.12
CA ARG A 295 4.49 3.68 -3.33
C ARG A 295 3.27 3.51 -4.20
N ASP A 296 2.08 3.43 -3.58
CA ASP A 296 0.83 3.53 -4.33
C ASP A 296 0.84 4.79 -5.20
N ALA A 297 0.67 4.60 -6.51
CA ALA A 297 0.71 5.67 -7.50
C ALA A 297 -0.59 6.48 -7.46
N GLU A 298 -0.79 7.23 -6.36
CA GLU A 298 -1.90 8.15 -6.22
C GLU A 298 -1.79 9.28 -7.27
N GLU A 299 -2.88 9.64 -7.88
CA GLU A 299 -2.99 10.69 -8.92
C GLU A 299 -2.30 12.01 -8.53
N LYS A 300 -2.37 12.38 -7.25
CA LYS A 300 -1.74 13.61 -6.75
C LYS A 300 -0.21 13.64 -6.97
N TYR A 301 0.48 12.50 -6.84
CA TYR A 301 1.95 12.46 -7.02
C TYR A 301 2.34 12.48 -8.50
N ILE A 302 1.52 11.85 -9.34
CA ILE A 302 1.71 11.89 -10.79
C ILE A 302 1.55 13.33 -11.27
N ARG A 303 0.52 14.05 -10.81
CA ARG A 303 0.31 15.47 -11.11
C ARG A 303 1.46 16.35 -10.62
N LEU A 304 1.92 16.19 -9.38
CA LEU A 304 3.05 16.95 -8.85
C LEU A 304 4.33 16.74 -9.65
N LEU A 305 4.57 15.51 -10.12
CA LEU A 305 5.72 15.22 -10.99
C LEU A 305 5.52 15.80 -12.39
N ALA A 306 4.32 15.81 -12.95
CA ALA A 306 4.03 16.46 -14.22
C ALA A 306 4.27 17.98 -14.14
N GLU A 307 3.80 18.63 -13.09
CA GLU A 307 4.08 20.05 -12.79
C GLU A 307 5.60 20.31 -12.66
N LEU A 308 6.33 19.40 -11.97
CA LEU A 308 7.78 19.49 -11.83
C LEU A 308 8.51 19.39 -13.18
N VAL A 309 8.05 18.49 -14.06
CA VAL A 309 8.58 18.33 -15.43
C VAL A 309 8.29 19.60 -16.24
N GLU A 310 7.08 20.14 -16.19
CA GLU A 310 6.67 21.35 -16.92
C GLU A 310 7.48 22.57 -16.46
N GLN A 311 7.59 22.79 -15.16
CA GLN A 311 8.35 23.91 -14.57
C GLN A 311 9.88 23.78 -14.84
N GLY A 312 10.39 22.58 -14.98
CA GLY A 312 11.80 22.31 -15.23
C GLY A 312 12.74 22.61 -14.08
N SER A 313 12.20 22.97 -12.90
CA SER A 313 12.96 23.26 -11.69
C SER A 313 12.14 22.96 -10.42
N GLY A 314 12.83 22.55 -9.35
CA GLY A 314 12.19 22.26 -8.07
C GLY A 314 12.38 20.81 -7.61
N ALA A 315 11.56 20.39 -6.65
CA ALA A 315 11.63 19.04 -6.11
C ALA A 315 10.30 18.56 -5.53
N VAL A 316 10.01 17.26 -5.64
CA VAL A 316 8.84 16.58 -5.10
C VAL A 316 9.28 15.41 -4.23
N GLN A 317 8.87 15.40 -2.98
CA GLN A 317 9.09 14.28 -2.05
C GLN A 317 7.96 13.26 -2.21
N LEU A 318 8.29 12.01 -2.59
CA LEU A 318 7.31 10.93 -2.71
C LEU A 318 7.19 10.13 -1.42
N THR A 319 8.33 9.73 -0.84
CA THR A 319 8.43 9.03 0.44
C THR A 319 9.60 9.60 1.22
N ASP A 320 9.80 9.13 2.44
CA ASP A 320 10.92 9.58 3.28
C ASP A 320 12.31 9.34 2.62
N THR A 321 12.38 8.35 1.72
CA THR A 321 13.64 7.93 1.07
C THR A 321 13.71 8.22 -0.42
N VAL A 322 12.63 8.69 -1.05
CA VAL A 322 12.57 8.94 -2.49
C VAL A 322 12.10 10.34 -2.79
N ARG A 323 12.94 11.09 -3.48
CA ARG A 323 12.71 12.44 -3.94
C ARG A 323 13.03 12.55 -5.42
N PHE A 324 12.20 13.27 -6.15
CA PHE A 324 12.49 13.68 -7.51
C PHE A 324 12.78 15.16 -7.56
N CYS A 325 13.80 15.53 -8.32
CA CYS A 325 14.23 16.91 -8.52
C CYS A 325 14.29 17.22 -10.01
N ALA A 326 14.01 18.47 -10.37
CA ALA A 326 14.23 18.98 -11.72
C ALA A 326 15.15 20.19 -11.69
N GLY A 327 16.00 20.30 -12.71
CA GLY A 327 16.94 21.41 -12.88
C GLY A 327 17.96 21.11 -13.97
N SER A 328 18.64 22.14 -14.46
CA SER A 328 19.70 21.99 -15.48
C SER A 328 19.30 21.19 -16.72
N GLY A 329 17.99 21.19 -17.08
CA GLY A 329 17.45 20.46 -18.23
C GLY A 329 17.23 18.96 -18.00
N MET A 330 17.19 18.51 -16.74
CA MET A 330 16.94 17.12 -16.41
C MET A 330 16.00 16.95 -15.21
N LEU A 331 15.30 15.82 -15.18
CA LEU A 331 14.59 15.25 -14.03
C LEU A 331 15.47 14.14 -13.46
N TRP A 332 15.63 14.05 -12.13
CA TRP A 332 16.34 12.94 -11.51
C TRP A 332 15.70 12.48 -10.22
N GLN A 333 15.89 11.20 -9.93
CA GLN A 333 15.61 10.61 -8.64
C GLN A 333 16.88 10.69 -7.78
N GLU A 334 16.79 11.30 -6.60
CA GLU A 334 17.92 11.33 -5.67
C GLU A 334 18.24 9.92 -5.14
N LYS A 335 19.53 9.65 -4.93
CA LYS A 335 19.98 8.50 -4.15
C LYS A 335 19.41 8.67 -2.75
N SER A 336 18.84 7.60 -2.16
CA SER A 336 18.57 7.61 -0.73
C SER A 336 19.83 8.06 -0.02
N ARG A 337 19.75 9.16 0.73
CA ARG A 337 20.77 9.40 1.73
C ARG A 337 20.72 8.16 2.64
N PRO A 338 21.87 7.55 2.99
CA PRO A 338 21.85 6.57 4.08
C PRO A 338 21.11 7.25 5.21
N GLU A 339 20.11 6.59 5.80
CA GLU A 339 19.48 7.06 7.02
C GLU A 339 20.58 7.55 7.90
N ALA A 340 20.63 8.87 8.14
CA ALA A 340 21.50 9.41 9.17
C ALA A 340 21.14 8.56 10.39
N ALA A 341 22.11 7.81 10.89
CA ALA A 341 21.91 6.78 11.90
C ALA A 341 20.93 7.37 12.91
N ALA A 342 19.75 6.78 13.04
CA ALA A 342 18.67 7.34 13.83
C ALA A 342 19.30 7.69 15.18
N ALA A 343 19.19 8.96 15.57
CA ALA A 343 19.81 9.39 16.83
C ALA A 343 19.32 8.42 17.90
N PRO A 344 20.22 7.84 18.72
CA PRO A 344 19.86 6.76 19.63
C PRO A 344 18.71 7.23 20.52
N ALA A 345 17.73 6.35 20.73
CA ALA A 345 16.63 6.61 21.65
C ALA A 345 17.20 6.96 23.04
N PHE A 346 16.68 8.01 23.64
CA PHE A 346 17.09 8.45 24.96
C PHE A 346 15.89 8.78 25.84
N SER A 347 16.11 8.76 27.16
CA SER A 347 15.12 9.18 28.14
C SER A 347 15.85 9.68 29.37
N LEU A 348 15.69 10.96 29.68
CA LEU A 348 16.34 11.68 30.78
C LEU A 348 15.28 12.28 31.69
N PRO A 349 15.39 12.18 33.01
CA PRO A 349 14.55 12.97 33.92
C PRO A 349 14.72 14.45 33.61
N PHE A 350 13.61 15.19 33.56
CA PHE A 350 13.63 16.61 33.30
C PHE A 350 13.11 17.39 34.50
N ALA A 351 14.00 18.15 35.13
CA ALA A 351 13.64 19.08 36.19
C ALA A 351 13.92 20.53 35.69
N PRO A 352 12.87 21.31 35.38
CA PRO A 352 13.05 22.64 34.86
C PRO A 352 13.62 23.56 35.94
N ALA A 353 14.84 24.04 35.75
CA ALA A 353 15.52 25.02 36.58
C ALA A 353 16.20 26.07 35.70
N ASP A 354 16.43 27.26 36.23
CA ASP A 354 17.12 28.28 35.44
C ASP A 354 18.57 27.88 35.20
N GLY A 355 19.00 27.96 33.93
CA GLY A 355 20.35 27.60 33.52
C GLY A 355 20.64 26.09 33.49
N ALA A 356 19.65 25.22 33.67
CA ALA A 356 19.89 23.76 33.57
C ALA A 356 20.21 23.37 32.13
N GLU A 357 21.19 22.44 31.99
CA GLU A 357 21.66 21.92 30.73
C GLU A 357 21.47 20.38 30.67
N PHE A 358 20.93 19.90 29.57
CA PHE A 358 20.69 18.48 29.32
C PHE A 358 21.45 18.06 28.07
N ALA A 359 22.49 17.26 28.26
CA ALA A 359 23.23 16.69 27.13
C ALA A 359 22.40 15.64 26.41
N LEU A 360 22.22 15.80 25.10
CA LEU A 360 21.46 14.91 24.26
C LEU A 360 22.38 14.07 23.36
N PRO A 361 21.93 12.89 22.91
CA PRO A 361 22.68 12.13 21.91
C PRO A 361 22.91 12.95 20.62
N GLY A 362 24.11 12.81 20.03
CA GLY A 362 24.49 13.56 18.83
C GLY A 362 25.19 14.90 19.14
N GLY A 363 25.58 15.15 20.40
CA GLY A 363 26.36 16.34 20.79
C GLY A 363 25.53 17.61 20.90
N GLN A 364 24.21 17.49 20.95
CA GLN A 364 23.29 18.61 21.19
C GLN A 364 23.11 18.82 22.69
N THR A 365 22.82 20.07 23.10
CA THR A 365 22.51 20.42 24.48
C THR A 365 21.21 21.20 24.52
N LEU A 366 20.24 20.74 25.32
CA LEU A 366 19.03 21.50 25.62
C LEU A 366 19.29 22.35 26.88
N LYS A 367 19.11 23.64 26.75
CA LYS A 367 19.21 24.62 27.87
C LYS A 367 17.86 25.09 28.28
N THR A 368 17.67 25.31 29.57
CA THR A 368 16.45 25.91 30.12
C THR A 368 16.77 27.29 30.69
N ARG A 369 15.84 28.22 30.46
CA ARG A 369 15.87 29.54 31.11
C ARG A 369 14.54 29.82 31.77
N LEU A 370 14.61 30.36 32.99
CA LEU A 370 13.44 30.84 33.73
C LEU A 370 13.54 32.35 33.92
N PHE A 371 12.54 33.06 33.50
CA PHE A 371 12.51 34.54 33.70
C PHE A 371 11.11 34.99 34.08
N VAL A 372 11.05 36.08 34.84
CA VAL A 372 9.80 36.72 35.27
C VAL A 372 9.14 37.38 34.07
N SER A 373 7.83 37.16 33.91
CA SER A 373 7.07 37.72 32.81
C SER A 373 6.96 39.24 32.90
N GLY A 374 7.69 39.95 32.03
CA GLY A 374 7.51 41.39 31.80
C GLY A 374 6.56 41.62 30.62
N PHE A 375 5.31 41.19 30.72
CA PHE A 375 4.39 41.04 29.56
C PHE A 375 4.07 42.37 28.82
N ARG A 376 4.38 43.54 29.39
CA ARG A 376 4.06 44.81 28.76
C ARG A 376 5.08 45.41 27.78
N GLU A 377 6.29 44.84 27.65
CA GLU A 377 7.34 45.51 26.86
C GLU A 377 7.90 44.78 25.66
N LYS A 378 7.53 43.49 25.34
CA LYS A 378 8.24 42.69 24.33
C LYS A 378 7.42 41.92 23.30
N THR A 379 6.20 42.36 23.00
CA THR A 379 5.47 41.79 21.83
C THR A 379 5.80 42.49 20.51
N GLN A 380 6.51 43.62 20.53
CA GLN A 380 7.03 44.28 19.33
C GLN A 380 8.50 43.88 19.12
N GLY A 381 8.73 42.85 18.29
CA GLY A 381 10.08 42.46 17.84
C GLY A 381 10.54 41.02 18.09
N VAL A 382 9.75 40.22 18.77
CA VAL A 382 10.13 38.80 18.97
C VAL A 382 9.68 37.97 17.75
N HIS A 383 10.63 37.29 17.09
CA HIS A 383 10.32 36.39 15.98
C HIS A 383 9.32 35.30 16.42
N LYS A 384 8.30 35.02 15.61
CA LYS A 384 7.31 33.94 15.85
C LYS A 384 7.92 32.56 16.25
N LYS A 385 9.19 32.33 15.93
CA LYS A 385 9.94 31.12 16.31
C LYS A 385 10.25 31.06 17.81
N ASP A 386 10.51 32.19 18.45
CA ASP A 386 10.90 32.23 19.88
C ASP A 386 9.72 31.99 20.81
N LEU A 387 8.51 32.31 20.38
CA LEU A 387 7.28 32.04 21.14
C LEU A 387 6.91 30.56 21.22
N LYS A 388 7.31 29.75 20.25
CA LYS A 388 7.01 28.32 20.24
C LYS A 388 7.72 27.52 21.34
N ASN A 389 8.87 28.02 21.82
CA ASN A 389 9.67 27.33 22.82
C ASN A 389 9.47 27.90 24.25
N ARG A 390 8.39 28.65 24.49
CA ARG A 390 8.04 29.25 25.78
C ARG A 390 6.77 28.67 26.35
N ALA A 391 6.77 28.41 27.64
CA ALA A 391 5.62 27.95 28.39
C ALA A 391 5.48 28.61 29.74
N ASP A 392 4.27 28.55 30.29
CA ASP A 392 4.01 28.93 31.68
C ASP A 392 4.62 27.91 32.63
N TYR A 393 5.62 28.31 33.38
CA TYR A 393 6.36 27.43 34.29
C TYR A 393 5.46 26.87 35.39
N ALA A 394 4.58 27.68 35.99
CA ALA A 394 3.67 27.25 37.04
C ALA A 394 2.70 26.17 36.52
N ARG A 395 2.14 26.34 35.32
CA ARG A 395 1.25 25.32 34.73
C ARG A 395 1.94 24.00 34.52
N ILE A 396 3.18 24.01 34.04
CA ILE A 396 3.94 22.77 33.85
C ILE A 396 4.19 22.06 35.18
N THR A 397 4.66 22.79 36.20
CA THR A 397 5.06 22.20 37.49
C THR A 397 3.88 21.83 38.38
N LEU A 398 2.73 22.52 38.26
CA LEU A 398 1.53 22.19 39.01
C LEU A 398 0.75 21.00 38.40
N LEU A 399 0.73 20.88 37.09
CA LEU A 399 -0.04 19.85 36.39
C LEU A 399 0.73 18.54 36.25
N TYR A 400 2.06 18.56 36.25
CA TYR A 400 2.88 17.39 35.93
C TYR A 400 4.00 17.20 36.97
N SER A 401 3.90 16.13 37.73
CA SER A 401 4.85 15.82 38.83
C SER A 401 6.13 15.10 38.36
N ALA A 402 6.10 14.47 37.19
CA ALA A 402 7.23 13.74 36.63
C ALA A 402 7.38 14.08 35.14
N LEU A 403 8.43 14.80 34.81
CA LEU A 403 8.74 15.21 33.46
C LEU A 403 9.94 14.43 32.91
N THR A 404 9.89 14.06 31.65
CA THR A 404 10.95 13.30 30.97
C THR A 404 11.27 13.95 29.63
N LEU A 405 12.55 14.25 29.41
CA LEU A 405 13.06 14.64 28.11
C LEU A 405 13.50 13.37 27.37
N ARG A 406 12.81 13.03 26.30
CA ARG A 406 13.02 11.74 25.63
C ARG A 406 12.67 11.77 24.13
N THR A 407 13.02 10.74 23.42
CA THR A 407 12.49 10.45 22.09
C THR A 407 11.09 9.85 22.17
N ARG A 408 10.41 9.74 21.04
CA ARG A 408 9.03 9.23 20.96
C ARG A 408 8.92 7.76 21.39
N GLN A 409 7.74 7.40 21.92
CA GLN A 409 7.39 6.04 22.31
C GLN A 409 6.03 5.62 21.72
N PRO A 410 5.75 4.31 21.59
CA PRO A 410 4.42 3.84 21.22
C PRO A 410 3.37 4.32 22.21
N GLY A 411 2.24 4.82 21.68
CA GLY A 411 1.15 5.33 22.53
C GLY A 411 1.19 6.83 22.83
N ASP A 412 2.26 7.53 22.47
CA ASP A 412 2.39 8.97 22.67
C ASP A 412 1.27 9.78 21.99
N ARG A 413 0.77 10.77 22.73
CA ARG A 413 -0.28 11.68 22.29
C ARG A 413 0.16 13.13 22.45
N PHE A 414 -0.24 13.97 21.50
CA PHE A 414 0.05 15.40 21.51
C PHE A 414 -1.22 16.19 21.25
N ARG A 415 -1.36 17.32 21.93
CA ARG A 415 -2.46 18.29 21.78
C ARG A 415 -1.89 19.58 21.20
N PRO A 416 -1.86 19.75 19.88
CA PRO A 416 -1.27 20.93 19.25
C PRO A 416 -2.10 22.18 19.58
N ALA A 417 -1.43 23.31 19.81
CA ALA A 417 -2.07 24.59 20.09
C ALA A 417 -3.10 24.98 19.00
N GLY A 418 -4.26 25.47 19.42
CA GLY A 418 -5.32 25.99 18.55
C GLY A 418 -6.21 24.92 17.88
N ARG A 419 -6.12 23.63 18.26
CA ARG A 419 -6.95 22.57 17.68
C ARG A 419 -7.85 21.81 18.65
N GLY A 420 -7.78 22.03 19.95
CA GLY A 420 -8.67 21.49 20.98
C GLY A 420 -8.68 19.98 21.20
N LEU A 421 -8.08 19.19 20.33
CA LEU A 421 -8.13 17.72 20.33
C LEU A 421 -6.76 17.07 20.47
N SER A 422 -6.63 16.11 21.39
CA SER A 422 -5.46 15.26 21.53
C SER A 422 -5.43 14.19 20.43
N LYS A 423 -4.28 14.04 19.76
CA LYS A 423 -4.06 13.07 18.67
C LYS A 423 -2.89 12.14 18.99
N PRO A 424 -2.85 10.92 18.42
CA PRO A 424 -1.63 10.11 18.41
C PRO A 424 -0.47 10.93 17.80
N LEU A 425 0.67 10.99 18.48
CA LEU A 425 1.82 11.80 18.09
C LEU A 425 2.28 11.49 16.65
N ARG A 426 2.32 10.21 16.28
CA ARG A 426 2.69 9.77 14.92
C ARG A 426 1.78 10.38 13.84
N LYS A 427 0.46 10.41 14.11
CA LYS A 427 -0.51 10.99 13.15
C LYS A 427 -0.29 12.50 13.03
N TRP A 428 -0.09 13.18 14.15
CA TRP A 428 0.17 14.61 14.16
C TRP A 428 1.48 14.97 13.45
N MET A 429 2.57 14.23 13.69
CA MET A 429 3.85 14.44 12.98
C MET A 429 3.73 14.31 11.46
N ASN A 430 2.85 13.42 10.97
CA ASN A 430 2.56 13.33 9.53
C ASN A 430 1.84 14.58 9.02
N GLU A 431 0.84 15.06 9.77
CA GLU A 431 0.06 16.26 9.42
C GLU A 431 0.91 17.54 9.51
N ALA A 432 1.88 17.59 10.42
CA ALA A 432 2.82 18.69 10.58
C ALA A 432 3.96 18.67 9.55
N GLY A 433 4.06 17.63 8.73
CA GLY A 433 5.09 17.52 7.70
C GLY A 433 6.48 17.21 8.23
N ILE A 434 6.62 16.72 9.48
CA ILE A 434 7.91 16.35 10.06
C ILE A 434 8.47 15.14 9.30
N PRO A 435 9.68 15.21 8.70
CA PRO A 435 10.27 14.09 7.94
C PRO A 435 10.47 12.85 8.83
N ALA A 436 10.16 11.65 8.31
CA ALA A 436 10.22 10.42 9.09
C ALA A 436 11.62 10.13 9.63
N GLY A 437 12.67 10.42 8.87
CA GLY A 437 14.06 10.19 9.25
C GLY A 437 14.54 10.94 10.50
N ILE A 438 13.85 12.02 10.91
CA ILE A 438 14.23 12.78 12.12
C ILE A 438 13.31 12.47 13.30
N ARG A 439 12.15 11.84 13.10
CA ARG A 439 11.12 11.64 14.14
C ARG A 439 11.59 10.78 15.29
N GLU A 440 12.41 9.77 15.00
CA GLU A 440 12.92 8.83 16.01
C GLU A 440 13.94 9.49 16.96
N GLY A 441 14.67 10.48 16.48
CA GLY A 441 15.67 11.21 17.25
C GLY A 441 15.19 12.56 17.80
N LEU A 442 13.95 12.97 17.50
CA LEU A 442 13.45 14.30 17.87
C LEU A 442 13.24 14.41 19.38
N PRO A 443 13.87 15.39 20.07
CA PRO A 443 13.65 15.61 21.49
C PRO A 443 12.21 16.04 21.79
N LEU A 444 11.62 15.40 22.80
CA LEU A 444 10.25 15.65 23.28
C LEU A 444 10.29 15.84 24.80
N LEU A 445 9.52 16.80 25.31
CA LEU A 445 9.19 16.87 26.73
C LEU A 445 7.88 16.12 26.96
N ALA A 446 7.87 15.15 27.84
CA ALA A 446 6.74 14.27 28.09
C ALA A 446 6.42 14.12 29.58
N ALA A 447 5.13 13.93 29.87
CA ALA A 447 4.61 13.44 31.14
C ALA A 447 3.89 12.10 30.87
N GLY A 448 4.56 10.97 31.14
CA GLY A 448 4.06 9.66 30.70
C GLY A 448 3.92 9.56 29.17
N SER A 449 2.70 9.30 28.69
CA SER A 449 2.38 9.24 27.25
C SER A 449 1.88 10.59 26.69
N GLU A 450 1.73 11.62 27.52
CA GLU A 450 1.34 12.95 27.08
C GLU A 450 2.57 13.77 26.73
N ILE A 451 2.61 14.28 25.48
CA ILE A 451 3.70 15.11 24.99
C ILE A 451 3.35 16.58 25.25
N LEU A 452 4.22 17.25 25.99
CA LEU A 452 4.05 18.65 26.38
C LEU A 452 4.76 19.61 25.43
N TRP A 453 5.88 19.17 24.84
CA TRP A 453 6.64 19.97 23.89
C TRP A 453 7.30 19.06 22.84
N VAL A 454 7.33 19.56 21.62
CA VAL A 454 8.02 18.94 20.48
C VAL A 454 9.06 19.92 19.97
N CYS A 455 10.30 19.48 19.90
CA CYS A 455 11.42 20.30 19.42
C CYS A 455 11.14 20.88 18.03
N GLY A 456 11.30 22.21 17.88
CA GLY A 456 11.02 22.94 16.62
C GLY A 456 9.55 23.23 16.33
N GLU A 457 8.61 22.56 17.02
CA GLU A 457 7.17 22.73 16.79
C GLU A 457 6.45 23.49 17.91
N GLY A 458 6.89 23.31 19.16
CA GLY A 458 6.39 24.08 20.30
C GLY A 458 5.66 23.29 21.37
N PHE A 459 5.07 24.00 22.32
CA PHE A 459 4.34 23.44 23.44
C PHE A 459 2.91 23.06 23.10
N ALA A 460 2.37 22.12 23.87
CA ALA A 460 0.98 21.67 23.81
C ALA A 460 0.01 22.80 24.18
N GLU A 461 -1.25 22.64 23.73
CA GLU A 461 -2.33 23.59 24.01
C GLU A 461 -2.54 23.78 25.52
N GLY A 462 -2.71 25.04 25.95
CA GLY A 462 -2.90 25.42 27.33
C GLY A 462 -1.62 25.64 28.12
N LEU A 463 -0.43 25.37 27.57
CA LEU A 463 0.86 25.58 28.24
C LEU A 463 1.57 26.87 27.80
N ALA A 464 1.10 27.52 26.74
CA ALA A 464 1.66 28.82 26.31
C ALA A 464 1.49 29.91 27.38
N PRO A 465 2.45 30.83 27.52
CA PRO A 465 2.33 31.95 28.43
C PRO A 465 1.17 32.89 28.04
N ASP A 466 0.48 33.45 29.03
CA ASP A 466 -0.56 34.46 28.86
C ASP A 466 -0.35 35.65 29.81
N GLU A 467 -1.35 36.53 29.96
CA GLU A 467 -1.29 37.75 30.80
C GLU A 467 -1.16 37.45 32.29
N GLU A 468 -1.55 36.25 32.74
CA GLU A 468 -1.49 35.79 34.14
C GLU A 468 -0.19 35.07 34.47
N THR A 469 0.63 34.76 33.44
CA THR A 469 1.89 34.03 33.63
C THR A 469 2.90 34.83 34.42
N ALA A 470 3.24 34.37 35.61
CA ALA A 470 4.26 35.01 36.45
C ALA A 470 5.70 34.65 36.07
N GLN A 471 5.93 33.44 35.61
CA GLN A 471 7.25 32.93 35.26
C GLN A 471 7.21 32.10 33.99
N ILE A 472 8.13 32.36 33.06
CA ILE A 472 8.21 31.71 31.75
C ILE A 472 9.38 30.74 31.74
N LEU A 473 9.10 29.49 31.34
CA LEU A 473 10.11 28.50 30.95
C LEU A 473 10.40 28.63 29.45
N GLN A 474 11.65 28.81 29.08
CA GLN A 474 12.13 28.79 27.71
C GLN A 474 13.09 27.60 27.51
N LEU A 475 12.88 26.88 26.41
CA LEU A 475 13.73 25.75 25.96
C LEU A 475 14.56 26.16 24.75
N GLU A 476 15.87 26.02 24.82
CA GLU A 476 16.80 26.35 23.73
C GLU A 476 17.67 25.13 23.40
N LEU A 477 17.65 24.72 22.14
CA LEU A 477 18.49 23.62 21.64
C LEU A 477 19.73 24.21 20.97
N GLU A 478 20.91 23.90 21.52
CA GLU A 478 22.20 24.27 20.94
C GLU A 478 22.82 23.05 20.24
N ASN A 479 23.31 23.25 19.03
CA ASN A 479 24.12 22.26 18.34
C ASN A 479 25.57 22.40 18.82
N GLY A 480 26.18 21.30 19.28
CA GLY A 480 27.60 21.29 19.63
C GLY A 480 28.44 21.64 18.40
N GLY A 481 28.91 22.85 18.35
CA GLY A 481 29.82 23.33 17.29
C GLY A 481 31.18 22.66 17.44
N THR A 482 31.67 22.00 16.40
CA THR A 482 33.11 21.80 16.17
C THR A 482 33.71 23.18 15.93
N THR A 483 34.33 23.75 16.97
CA THR A 483 35.28 24.85 16.79
C THR A 483 36.42 24.36 15.91
N HIS A 484 36.41 24.69 14.64
CA HIS A 484 37.65 24.74 13.86
C HIS A 484 38.39 25.99 14.33
N GLU A 485 39.36 25.77 15.22
CA GLU A 485 40.44 26.74 15.46
C GLU A 485 41.22 26.85 14.14
N HIS A 486 41.24 28.04 13.57
CA HIS A 486 42.19 28.44 12.55
C HIS A 486 43.52 28.74 13.28
N GLU A 487 44.54 27.95 12.99
CA GLU A 487 45.95 28.39 12.91
C GLU A 487 46.37 28.46 11.44
#